data_6389e097686efcddf6dee779f2d3e81a
#
_entry.id   6389e097686efcddf6dee779f2d3e81a
#
_cell.length_a   1.000
_cell.length_b   1.000
_cell.length_c   1.000
_cell.angle_alpha   90.00
_cell.angle_beta   90.00
_cell.angle_gamma   90.00
#
_symmetry.space_group_name_H-M   'P 1'
#
loop_
_entity.id
_entity.type
_entity.pdbx_description
1 polymer ?
#
loop_
_entity_poly.entity_id
_entity_poly.type
_entity_poly.pdbx_seq_one_letter_code
_entity_poly.pdbx_strand_id
1 'polypeptide(L)'
;MRRVQLLDCTLRDGGYCNDCHFGFENEKKIVNGLVESNIDVIECGFFKESIEYDSDYTRFNSLEQVGRIIPQNRGGKLFVVLADYGKFDPKKLPDYNGASVDGIRVAFHKKDMSGGLEACQKVKEKGYKVFVQAMVSVAYTDEEFLELISRVNEIE
;
A
#
# COMPACT_ATOMS: atom_id res chain seq x y z
N MET A 1 -6.27 19.68 17.09
CA MET A 1 -6.49 19.39 15.65
C MET A 1 -5.62 18.21 15.25
N ARG A 2 -6.17 17.16 14.60
CA ARG A 2 -5.32 16.12 14.03
C ARG A 2 -4.60 16.71 12.82
N ARG A 3 -3.27 16.56 12.77
CA ARG A 3 -2.46 16.96 11.63
C ARG A 3 -2.85 16.09 10.41
N VAL A 4 -3.00 16.71 9.23
CA VAL A 4 -3.13 15.98 7.96
C VAL A 4 -1.82 15.26 7.66
N GLN A 5 -1.89 14.00 7.29
CA GLN A 5 -0.73 13.23 6.83
C GLN A 5 -0.66 13.29 5.31
N LEU A 6 0.56 13.47 4.80
CA LEU A 6 0.84 13.48 3.37
C LEU A 6 1.40 12.12 2.95
N LEU A 7 0.79 11.54 1.92
CA LEU A 7 1.26 10.30 1.31
C LEU A 7 1.86 10.62 -0.07
N ASP A 8 3.08 10.14 -0.32
CA ASP A 8 3.70 10.12 -1.64
C ASP A 8 3.46 8.78 -2.32
N CYS A 9 3.06 8.80 -3.58
CA CYS A 9 2.85 7.62 -4.41
C CYS A 9 3.64 7.67 -5.74
N THR A 10 4.76 8.37 -5.76
CA THR A 10 5.62 8.50 -6.95
C THR A 10 6.01 7.13 -7.49
N LEU A 11 6.47 6.21 -6.63
CA LEU A 11 6.92 4.87 -7.05
C LEU A 11 5.78 3.95 -7.46
N ARG A 12 4.52 4.27 -7.16
CA ARG A 12 3.36 3.49 -7.54
C ARG A 12 2.57 4.18 -8.67
N ASP A 13 1.92 5.30 -8.38
CA ASP A 13 1.04 6.01 -9.32
C ASP A 13 1.85 6.77 -10.37
N GLY A 14 2.93 7.40 -9.97
CA GLY A 14 3.89 8.01 -10.89
C GLY A 14 4.54 7.01 -11.84
N GLY A 15 4.60 5.73 -11.46
CA GLY A 15 5.10 4.64 -12.28
C GLY A 15 4.32 4.38 -13.57
N TYR A 16 3.09 4.86 -13.69
CA TYR A 16 2.35 4.77 -14.96
C TYR A 16 3.03 5.54 -16.11
N CYS A 17 3.89 6.52 -15.80
CA CYS A 17 4.63 7.28 -16.82
C CYS A 17 5.75 6.46 -17.48
N ASN A 18 6.30 5.44 -16.79
CA ASN A 18 7.46 4.66 -17.23
C ASN A 18 7.30 3.15 -17.04
N ASP A 19 6.07 2.66 -16.99
CA ASP A 19 5.71 1.26 -16.71
C ASP A 19 6.27 0.73 -15.38
N CYS A 20 6.41 1.60 -14.38
CA CYS A 20 7.03 1.32 -13.08
C CYS A 20 8.52 0.94 -13.15
N HIS A 21 9.18 1.20 -14.26
CA HIS A 21 10.60 0.94 -14.46
C HIS A 21 11.42 2.15 -14.01
N PHE A 22 11.84 2.16 -12.75
CA PHE A 22 12.67 3.23 -12.17
C PHE A 22 14.15 2.85 -12.13
N GLY A 23 14.45 1.56 -12.04
CA GLY A 23 15.78 1.04 -11.74
C GLY A 23 16.09 1.07 -10.25
N PHE A 24 16.62 -0.04 -9.72
CA PHE A 24 16.80 -0.28 -8.28
C PHE A 24 17.53 0.86 -7.53
N GLU A 25 18.62 1.38 -8.11
CA GLU A 25 19.37 2.47 -7.46
C GLU A 25 18.60 3.80 -7.44
N ASN A 26 17.75 4.06 -8.44
CA ASN A 26 16.90 5.25 -8.44
C ASN A 26 15.73 5.11 -7.47
N GLU A 27 15.15 3.92 -7.33
CA GLU A 27 14.12 3.64 -6.31
C GLU A 27 14.65 3.98 -4.92
N LYS A 28 15.85 3.53 -4.58
CA LYS A 28 16.52 3.84 -3.31
C LYS A 28 16.78 5.34 -3.14
N LYS A 29 17.22 6.04 -4.20
CA LYS A 29 17.44 7.49 -4.15
C LYS A 29 16.14 8.25 -3.90
N ILE A 30 15.06 7.86 -4.59
CA ILE A 30 13.73 8.46 -4.42
C ILE A 30 13.25 8.24 -2.98
N VAL A 31 13.30 6.99 -2.48
CA VAL A 31 12.89 6.66 -1.11
C VAL A 31 13.69 7.47 -0.08
N ASN A 32 15.02 7.55 -0.23
CA ASN A 32 15.86 8.33 0.69
C ASN A 32 15.49 9.83 0.66
N GLY A 33 15.28 10.42 -0.51
CA GLY A 33 14.82 11.80 -0.63
C GLY A 33 13.46 12.04 0.04
N LEU A 34 12.53 11.08 -0.09
CA LEU A 34 11.22 11.14 0.57
C LEU A 34 11.35 11.02 2.10
N VAL A 35 12.28 10.20 2.59
CA VAL A 35 12.57 10.10 4.04
C VAL A 35 13.04 11.44 4.62
N GLU A 36 13.83 12.21 3.88
CA GLU A 36 14.33 13.52 4.27
C GLU A 36 13.28 14.65 4.09
N SER A 37 12.19 14.37 3.42
CA SER A 37 11.10 15.35 3.14
C SER A 37 10.08 15.45 4.26
N ASN A 38 9.07 16.31 4.06
CA ASN A 38 7.92 16.45 4.96
C ASN A 38 6.76 15.45 4.67
N ILE A 39 7.00 14.43 3.85
CA ILE A 39 6.05 13.34 3.60
C ILE A 39 5.93 12.46 4.85
N ASP A 40 4.74 12.00 5.17
CA ASP A 40 4.48 11.15 6.34
C ASP A 40 4.42 9.66 5.96
N VAL A 41 3.90 9.35 4.76
CA VAL A 41 3.70 7.99 4.25
C VAL A 41 4.31 7.85 2.86
N ILE A 42 5.10 6.82 2.64
CA ILE A 42 5.77 6.52 1.37
C ILE A 42 5.21 5.24 0.79
N GLU A 43 4.55 5.32 -0.37
CA GLU A 43 4.05 4.16 -1.10
C GLU A 43 5.12 3.64 -2.04
N CYS A 44 5.67 2.46 -1.71
CA CYS A 44 6.84 1.89 -2.38
C CYS A 44 6.54 1.27 -3.75
N GLY A 45 5.28 1.01 -4.08
CA GLY A 45 4.90 0.40 -5.36
C GLY A 45 3.68 -0.52 -5.23
N PHE A 46 3.55 -1.43 -6.20
CA PHE A 46 2.48 -2.43 -6.24
C PHE A 46 2.91 -3.75 -5.61
N PHE A 47 2.03 -4.36 -4.82
CA PHE A 47 2.16 -5.74 -4.36
C PHE A 47 1.17 -6.64 -5.10
N LYS A 48 1.67 -7.65 -5.79
CA LYS A 48 0.89 -8.60 -6.58
C LYS A 48 1.62 -9.94 -6.70
N GLU A 49 1.04 -11.00 -6.15
CA GLU A 49 1.69 -12.33 -6.09
C GLU A 49 1.98 -12.97 -7.46
N SER A 50 1.17 -12.68 -8.47
CA SER A 50 1.21 -13.36 -9.77
C SER A 50 2.17 -12.75 -10.80
N ILE A 51 3.16 -11.97 -10.37
CA ILE A 51 4.15 -11.36 -11.27
C ILE A 51 5.51 -12.03 -11.08
N GLU A 52 6.33 -11.98 -12.13
CA GLU A 52 7.75 -12.22 -12.03
C GLU A 52 8.41 -10.97 -11.44
N TYR A 53 9.28 -11.17 -10.44
CA TYR A 53 9.97 -10.04 -9.80
C TYR A 53 11.20 -9.63 -10.61
N ASP A 54 11.29 -8.34 -10.88
CA ASP A 54 12.47 -7.69 -11.41
C ASP A 54 12.78 -6.48 -10.51
N SER A 55 14.04 -6.38 -10.06
CA SER A 55 14.47 -5.33 -9.12
C SER A 55 14.43 -3.92 -9.68
N ASP A 56 14.36 -3.75 -10.98
CA ASP A 56 14.28 -2.45 -11.65
C ASP A 56 12.86 -1.89 -11.75
N TYR A 57 11.86 -2.67 -11.26
CA TYR A 57 10.45 -2.29 -11.29
C TYR A 57 9.86 -2.22 -9.88
N THR A 58 9.06 -1.20 -9.63
CA THR A 58 8.31 -1.04 -8.36
C THR A 58 7.05 -1.92 -8.29
N ARG A 59 7.19 -3.17 -8.73
CA ARG A 59 6.19 -4.23 -8.68
C ARG A 59 6.78 -5.42 -7.95
N PHE A 60 6.17 -5.80 -6.84
CA PHE A 60 6.71 -6.78 -5.91
C PHE A 60 5.77 -7.98 -5.79
N ASN A 61 6.31 -9.19 -5.67
CA ASN A 61 5.55 -10.40 -5.37
C ASN A 61 5.77 -10.91 -3.93
N SER A 62 6.65 -10.27 -3.17
CA SER A 62 6.80 -10.46 -1.72
C SER A 62 7.12 -9.16 -1.01
N LEU A 63 6.75 -9.06 0.27
CA LEU A 63 7.04 -7.86 1.08
C LEU A 63 8.53 -7.74 1.43
N GLU A 64 9.27 -8.85 1.44
CA GLU A 64 10.72 -8.85 1.63
C GLU A 64 11.44 -8.06 0.52
N GLN A 65 10.98 -8.20 -0.73
CA GLN A 65 11.54 -7.45 -1.86
C GLN A 65 11.37 -5.94 -1.67
N VAL A 66 10.20 -5.50 -1.16
CA VAL A 66 9.97 -4.09 -0.83
C VAL A 66 10.97 -3.59 0.21
N GLY A 67 11.28 -4.42 1.21
CA GLY A 67 12.26 -4.10 2.25
C GLY A 67 13.65 -3.73 1.71
N ARG A 68 14.02 -4.18 0.51
CA ARG A 68 15.32 -3.91 -0.12
C ARG A 68 15.54 -2.45 -0.53
N ILE A 69 14.46 -1.68 -0.75
CA ILE A 69 14.53 -0.25 -1.07
C ILE A 69 14.28 0.65 0.14
N ILE A 70 13.87 0.08 1.27
CA ILE A 70 13.60 0.82 2.51
C ILE A 70 14.90 0.98 3.30
N PRO A 71 15.32 2.22 3.63
CA PRO A 71 16.55 2.43 4.38
C PRO A 71 16.40 2.01 5.85
N GLN A 72 17.52 1.69 6.52
CA GLN A 72 17.54 1.40 7.96
C GLN A 72 17.05 2.59 8.79
N ASN A 73 17.51 3.79 8.46
CA ASN A 73 16.95 5.01 9.05
C ASN A 73 15.68 5.41 8.29
N ARG A 74 14.55 5.08 8.87
CA ARG A 74 13.22 5.31 8.27
C ARG A 74 12.70 6.74 8.46
N GLY A 75 13.41 7.61 9.18
CA GLY A 75 13.03 9.00 9.44
C GLY A 75 11.66 9.20 10.11
N GLY A 76 11.14 8.17 10.79
CA GLY A 76 9.79 8.18 11.37
C GLY A 76 8.65 8.10 10.35
N LYS A 77 8.96 7.77 9.09
CA LYS A 77 7.97 7.60 8.01
C LYS A 77 7.30 6.24 8.08
N LEU A 78 6.05 6.17 7.57
CA LEU A 78 5.36 4.91 7.31
C LEU A 78 5.61 4.48 5.86
N PHE A 79 5.99 3.23 5.68
CA PHE A 79 6.17 2.63 4.37
C PHE A 79 4.99 1.72 4.06
N VAL A 80 4.42 1.87 2.87
CA VAL A 80 3.25 1.09 2.45
C VAL A 80 3.42 0.58 1.02
N VAL A 81 2.62 -0.42 0.66
CA VAL A 81 2.40 -0.85 -0.72
C VAL A 81 0.92 -0.84 -1.04
N LEU A 82 0.58 -0.68 -2.31
CA LEU A 82 -0.78 -0.89 -2.78
C LEU A 82 -0.96 -2.33 -3.26
N ALA A 83 -2.02 -2.97 -2.82
CA ALA A 83 -2.43 -4.31 -3.23
C ALA A 83 -3.88 -4.32 -3.69
N ASP A 84 -4.14 -4.72 -4.93
CA ASP A 84 -5.49 -4.86 -5.45
C ASP A 84 -6.15 -6.11 -4.89
N TYR A 85 -7.38 -6.01 -4.43
CA TYR A 85 -8.20 -7.15 -4.07
C TYR A 85 -8.27 -8.16 -5.23
N GLY A 86 -8.04 -9.43 -4.92
CA GLY A 86 -8.00 -10.52 -5.91
C GLY A 86 -6.66 -10.65 -6.66
N LYS A 87 -5.64 -9.82 -6.34
CA LYS A 87 -4.27 -9.94 -6.88
C LYS A 87 -3.26 -10.44 -5.84
N PHE A 88 -3.69 -10.60 -4.60
CA PHE A 88 -2.92 -11.18 -3.50
C PHE A 88 -3.86 -11.97 -2.58
N ASP A 89 -3.31 -12.90 -1.82
CA ASP A 89 -4.02 -13.63 -0.76
C ASP A 89 -3.56 -13.12 0.61
N PRO A 90 -4.39 -12.37 1.35
CA PRO A 90 -4.00 -11.81 2.65
C PRO A 90 -3.65 -12.90 3.69
N LYS A 91 -4.11 -14.14 3.51
CA LYS A 91 -3.78 -15.27 4.41
C LYS A 91 -2.31 -15.70 4.28
N LYS A 92 -1.70 -15.48 3.09
CA LYS A 92 -0.30 -15.83 2.83
C LYS A 92 0.68 -14.75 3.26
N LEU A 93 0.19 -13.56 3.64
CA LEU A 93 1.07 -12.52 4.18
C LEU A 93 1.79 -13.04 5.43
N PRO A 94 3.11 -12.81 5.54
CA PRO A 94 3.82 -13.03 6.80
C PRO A 94 3.24 -12.13 7.89
N ASP A 95 3.36 -12.52 9.14
CA ASP A 95 3.02 -11.63 10.25
C ASP A 95 3.98 -10.43 10.27
N TYR A 96 3.45 -9.26 10.63
CA TYR A 96 4.24 -8.03 10.68
C TYR A 96 5.40 -8.15 11.68
N ASN A 97 6.60 -7.84 11.21
CA ASN A 97 7.83 -7.91 12.00
C ASN A 97 8.71 -6.64 11.93
N GLY A 98 8.22 -5.60 11.26
CA GLY A 98 8.94 -4.33 11.10
C GLY A 98 10.09 -4.35 10.08
N ALA A 99 10.37 -5.48 9.42
CA ALA A 99 11.50 -5.59 8.49
C ALA A 99 11.24 -4.98 7.10
N SER A 100 9.98 -4.76 6.74
CA SER A 100 9.57 -4.23 5.45
C SER A 100 8.56 -3.10 5.61
N VAL A 101 7.43 -3.16 4.91
CA VAL A 101 6.38 -2.12 4.99
C VAL A 101 5.63 -2.16 6.32
N ASP A 102 5.13 -0.99 6.75
CA ASP A 102 4.32 -0.86 7.96
C ASP A 102 2.84 -1.11 7.69
N GLY A 103 2.43 -0.98 6.43
CA GLY A 103 1.03 -1.09 6.08
C GLY A 103 0.79 -1.48 4.63
N ILE A 104 -0.44 -1.89 4.37
CA ILE A 104 -0.92 -2.27 3.05
C ILE A 104 -2.16 -1.44 2.73
N ARG A 105 -2.17 -0.81 1.56
CA ARG A 105 -3.31 -0.12 1.00
C ARG A 105 -4.07 -1.11 0.12
N VAL A 106 -5.21 -1.57 0.61
CA VAL A 106 -6.05 -2.56 -0.10
C VAL A 106 -7.01 -1.81 -1.01
N ALA A 107 -6.82 -1.95 -2.32
CA ALA A 107 -7.65 -1.33 -3.33
C ALA A 107 -8.72 -2.30 -3.85
N PHE A 108 -9.94 -1.84 -3.99
CA PHE A 108 -11.05 -2.63 -4.54
C PHE A 108 -12.11 -1.76 -5.21
N HIS A 109 -12.80 -2.33 -6.18
CA HIS A 109 -13.95 -1.70 -6.80
C HIS A 109 -15.23 -1.89 -5.94
N LYS A 110 -16.22 -1.02 -6.13
CA LYS A 110 -17.51 -1.06 -5.43
C LYS A 110 -18.14 -2.46 -5.41
N LYS A 111 -18.15 -3.17 -6.54
CA LYS A 111 -18.70 -4.53 -6.66
C LYS A 111 -17.99 -5.56 -5.76
N ASP A 112 -16.76 -5.29 -5.37
CA ASP A 112 -15.91 -6.17 -4.57
C ASP A 112 -15.79 -5.69 -3.11
N MET A 113 -16.61 -4.71 -2.68
CA MET A 113 -16.51 -4.04 -1.38
C MET A 113 -16.45 -5.03 -0.20
N SER A 114 -17.35 -6.02 -0.17
CA SER A 114 -17.38 -6.99 0.95
C SER A 114 -16.09 -7.80 1.03
N GLY A 115 -15.62 -8.37 -0.08
CA GLY A 115 -14.38 -9.14 -0.10
C GLY A 115 -13.14 -8.27 0.14
N GLY A 116 -13.13 -7.03 -0.36
CA GLY A 116 -12.07 -6.05 -0.10
C GLY A 116 -11.95 -5.71 1.39
N LEU A 117 -13.07 -5.50 2.09
CA LEU A 117 -13.09 -5.25 3.53
C LEU A 117 -12.67 -6.48 4.34
N GLU A 118 -13.09 -7.70 3.94
CA GLU A 118 -12.59 -8.94 4.55
C GLU A 118 -11.06 -9.08 4.39
N ALA A 119 -10.53 -8.71 3.22
CA ALA A 119 -9.09 -8.69 2.99
C ALA A 119 -8.39 -7.66 3.91
N CYS A 120 -8.97 -6.47 4.08
CA CYS A 120 -8.48 -5.46 5.02
C CYS A 120 -8.41 -6.00 6.45
N GLN A 121 -9.47 -6.68 6.92
CA GLN A 121 -9.48 -7.30 8.25
C GLN A 121 -8.35 -8.32 8.40
N LYS A 122 -8.14 -9.20 7.42
CA LYS A 122 -7.05 -10.18 7.46
C LYS A 122 -5.65 -9.55 7.44
N VAL A 123 -5.47 -8.47 6.68
CA VAL A 123 -4.22 -7.70 6.70
C VAL A 123 -3.97 -7.10 8.08
N LYS A 124 -5.03 -6.58 8.73
CA LYS A 124 -4.96 -6.05 10.09
C LYS A 124 -4.60 -7.13 11.12
N GLU A 125 -5.21 -8.33 11.01
CA GLU A 125 -4.92 -9.50 11.86
C GLU A 125 -3.46 -9.94 11.76
N LYS A 126 -2.80 -9.71 10.61
CA LYS A 126 -1.37 -9.92 10.41
C LYS A 126 -0.47 -8.84 11.05
N GLY A 127 -1.06 -7.82 11.67
CA GLY A 127 -0.36 -6.76 12.40
C GLY A 127 0.02 -5.55 11.55
N TYR A 128 -0.33 -5.51 10.26
CA TYR A 128 -0.06 -4.36 9.39
C TYR A 128 -1.07 -3.23 9.63
N LYS A 129 -0.64 -1.99 9.41
CA LYS A 129 -1.57 -0.88 9.22
C LYS A 129 -2.35 -1.08 7.93
N VAL A 130 -3.66 -0.80 7.98
CA VAL A 130 -4.54 -0.95 6.81
C VAL A 130 -5.00 0.41 6.33
N PHE A 131 -4.94 0.60 5.02
CA PHE A 131 -5.53 1.74 4.34
C PHE A 131 -6.55 1.22 3.33
N VAL A 132 -7.80 1.58 3.52
CA VAL A 132 -8.89 1.17 2.64
C VAL A 132 -8.94 2.10 1.44
N GLN A 133 -8.76 1.55 0.24
CA GLN A 133 -8.77 2.31 -1.01
C GLN A 133 -9.97 1.90 -1.87
N ALA A 134 -11.12 2.52 -1.61
CA ALA A 134 -12.31 2.34 -2.46
C ALA A 134 -12.09 3.04 -3.81
N MET A 135 -11.85 2.26 -4.86
CA MET A 135 -11.60 2.79 -6.20
C MET A 135 -12.89 3.34 -6.82
N VAL A 136 -12.73 4.44 -7.62
CA VAL A 136 -13.85 5.11 -8.31
C VAL A 136 -14.96 5.50 -7.33
N SER A 137 -14.58 6.14 -6.22
CA SER A 137 -15.50 6.52 -5.14
C SER A 137 -16.67 7.40 -5.61
N VAL A 138 -16.52 8.11 -6.73
CA VAL A 138 -17.59 8.89 -7.39
C VAL A 138 -18.76 8.02 -7.90
N ALA A 139 -18.57 6.70 -8.00
CA ALA A 139 -19.63 5.75 -8.41
C ALA A 139 -20.48 5.24 -7.23
N TYR A 140 -20.13 5.62 -5.99
CA TYR A 140 -20.92 5.29 -4.82
C TYR A 140 -22.06 6.32 -4.64
N THR A 141 -23.25 5.85 -4.24
CA THR A 141 -24.27 6.75 -3.69
C THR A 141 -23.85 7.19 -2.28
N ASP A 142 -24.51 8.22 -1.74
CA ASP A 142 -24.25 8.68 -0.37
C ASP A 142 -24.50 7.56 0.66
N GLU A 143 -25.58 6.78 0.49
CA GLU A 143 -25.90 5.65 1.36
C GLU A 143 -24.83 4.56 1.32
N GLU A 144 -24.38 4.18 0.12
CA GLU A 144 -23.33 3.17 -0.07
C GLU A 144 -22.00 3.64 0.50
N PHE A 145 -21.69 4.93 0.39
CA PHE A 145 -20.47 5.51 0.95
C PHE A 145 -20.52 5.56 2.48
N LEU A 146 -21.67 5.87 3.07
CA LEU A 146 -21.90 5.81 4.51
C LEU A 146 -21.80 4.37 5.04
N GLU A 147 -22.34 3.39 4.31
CA GLU A 147 -22.19 1.96 4.63
C GLU A 147 -20.70 1.56 4.61
N LEU A 148 -19.94 1.96 3.58
CA LEU A 148 -18.51 1.70 3.49
C LEU A 148 -17.78 2.26 4.72
N ILE A 149 -18.04 3.53 5.08
CA ILE A 149 -17.40 4.18 6.24
C ILE A 149 -17.74 3.43 7.52
N SER A 150 -19.01 3.04 7.72
CA SER A 150 -19.44 2.27 8.90
C SER A 150 -18.64 0.98 9.02
N ARG A 151 -18.58 0.20 7.94
CA ARG A 151 -17.87 -1.09 7.90
C ARG A 151 -16.36 -0.95 8.06
N VAL A 152 -15.76 0.12 7.53
CA VAL A 152 -14.33 0.42 7.75
C VAL A 152 -14.03 0.70 9.21
N ASN A 153 -14.94 1.39 9.91
CA ASN A 153 -14.78 1.67 11.35
C ASN A 153 -14.95 0.43 12.23
N GLU A 154 -15.47 -0.68 11.69
CA GLU A 154 -15.58 -1.97 12.37
C GLU A 154 -14.30 -2.82 12.25
N ILE A 155 -13.36 -2.42 11.39
CA ILE A 155 -12.06 -3.10 11.24
C ILE A 155 -11.18 -2.70 12.43
N GLU A 156 -11.08 -3.59 13.41
CA GLU A 156 -10.32 -3.41 14.66
C GLU A 156 -8.81 -3.73 14.49
#